data_e6beebbfa7a23e09e7caf7d0e3572ec8
#
_entry.id   e6beebbfa7a23e09e7caf7d0e3572ec8
#
_cell.length_a   1.000
_cell.length_b   1.000
_cell.length_c   1.000
_cell.angle_alpha   90.00
_cell.angle_beta   90.00
_cell.angle_gamma   90.00
#
_symmetry.space_group_name_H-M   'P 1'
#
loop_
_entity.id
_entity.type
_entity.pdbx_description
1 polymer ?
#
loop_
_entity_poly.entity_id
_entity_poly.type
_entity_poly.pdbx_seq_one_letter_code
_entity_poly.pdbx_strand_id
1 'polypeptide(L)'
;MRVKRNARLAAVQVIFQYYFLKSDIKNIINDYKYFSDESLKIKQNKFDKKLFDKIVLGVCCNEKKIKNLIESNLSENWIYERVDPTMRAIISLGVFELTFCRNTPHKVIINEYVSIAGLFFDNSNTGFINGILDNLYKKIRINERKLPY
;
A
#
# COMPACT_ATOMS: atom_id res chain seq x y z
N MET A 1 -0.35 12.31 13.08
CA MET A 1 -1.27 11.64 12.13
C MET A 1 -1.03 12.02 10.67
N ARG A 2 -0.94 13.31 10.35
CA ARG A 2 -0.64 13.76 8.98
C ARG A 2 0.69 13.21 8.45
N VAL A 3 1.69 13.12 9.30
CA VAL A 3 3.03 12.68 8.92
C VAL A 3 3.01 11.24 8.39
N LYS A 4 2.28 10.35 9.06
CA LYS A 4 2.15 8.95 8.63
C LYS A 4 1.25 8.83 7.40
N ARG A 5 0.16 9.59 7.33
CA ARG A 5 -0.70 9.61 6.15
C ARG A 5 0.06 10.08 4.92
N ASN A 6 0.86 11.13 5.08
CA ASN A 6 1.69 11.65 4.00
C ASN A 6 2.70 10.60 3.53
N ALA A 7 3.29 9.84 4.44
CA ALA A 7 4.19 8.75 4.10
C ALA A 7 3.48 7.68 3.27
N ARG A 8 2.28 7.30 3.66
CA ARG A 8 1.49 6.31 2.92
C ARG A 8 1.08 6.82 1.54
N LEU A 9 0.66 8.08 1.45
CA LEU A 9 0.32 8.68 0.16
C LEU A 9 1.53 8.73 -0.77
N ALA A 10 2.69 9.16 -0.26
CA ALA A 10 3.92 9.15 -1.02
C ALA A 10 4.30 7.75 -1.48
N ALA A 11 4.12 6.75 -0.60
CA ALA A 11 4.38 5.36 -0.93
C ALA A 11 3.48 4.86 -2.06
N VAL A 12 2.20 5.23 -2.05
CA VAL A 12 1.27 4.89 -3.14
C VAL A 12 1.77 5.41 -4.47
N GLN A 13 2.23 6.66 -4.51
CA GLN A 13 2.74 7.27 -5.73
C GLN A 13 4.00 6.58 -6.23
N VAL A 14 4.91 6.21 -5.33
CA VAL A 14 6.15 5.53 -5.68
C VAL A 14 5.88 4.09 -6.16
N ILE A 15 5.04 3.34 -5.48
CA ILE A 15 4.70 1.98 -5.87
C ILE A 15 3.92 1.96 -7.18
N PHE A 16 3.03 2.96 -7.41
CA PHE A 16 2.39 3.13 -8.71
C PHE A 16 3.43 3.25 -9.83
N GLN A 17 4.42 4.11 -9.66
CA GLN A 17 5.48 4.29 -10.64
C GLN A 17 6.27 3.00 -10.84
N TYR A 18 6.57 2.29 -9.77
CA TYR A 18 7.26 1.00 -9.81
C TYR A 18 6.49 -0.02 -10.67
N TYR A 19 5.18 -0.13 -10.45
CA TYR A 19 4.36 -1.06 -11.23
C TYR A 19 4.20 -0.63 -12.70
N PHE A 20 4.13 0.66 -12.94
CA PHE A 20 3.90 1.20 -14.28
C PHE A 20 5.16 1.22 -15.11
N LEU A 21 6.27 1.71 -14.54
CA LEU A 21 7.53 1.88 -15.25
C LEU A 21 8.42 0.65 -15.22
N LYS A 22 8.20 -0.25 -14.29
CA LYS A 22 9.04 -1.44 -14.05
C LYS A 22 10.51 -1.09 -13.85
N SER A 23 10.79 0.11 -13.34
CA SER A 23 12.14 0.59 -13.05
C SER A 23 12.60 0.13 -11.69
N ASP A 24 13.93 0.22 -11.43
CA ASP A 24 14.49 -0.08 -10.12
C ASP A 24 13.88 0.84 -9.07
N ILE A 25 13.38 0.26 -8.00
CA ILE A 25 12.72 1.00 -6.92
C ILE A 25 13.65 2.05 -6.29
N LYS A 26 14.93 1.78 -6.19
CA LYS A 26 15.88 2.72 -5.62
C LYS A 26 15.97 4.00 -6.45
N ASN A 27 15.95 3.87 -7.76
CA ASN A 27 15.96 5.02 -8.66
C ASN A 27 14.67 5.82 -8.53
N ILE A 28 13.54 5.14 -8.43
CA ILE A 28 12.24 5.80 -8.27
C ILE A 28 12.21 6.57 -6.95
N ILE A 29 12.69 5.98 -5.87
CA ILE A 29 12.74 6.64 -4.55
C ILE A 29 13.64 7.88 -4.61
N ASN A 30 14.80 7.77 -5.22
CA ASN A 30 15.74 8.90 -5.34
C ASN A 30 15.12 10.03 -6.15
N ASP A 31 14.52 9.72 -7.28
CA ASP A 31 13.84 10.72 -8.11
C ASP A 31 12.69 11.38 -7.35
N TYR A 32 11.91 10.61 -6.62
CA TYR A 32 10.81 11.15 -5.83
C TYR A 32 11.31 12.11 -4.74
N LYS A 33 12.37 11.73 -4.02
CA LYS A 33 12.97 12.59 -2.99
C LYS A 33 13.48 13.88 -3.60
N TYR A 34 14.15 13.80 -4.76
CA TYR A 34 14.68 14.95 -5.47
C TYR A 34 13.56 15.91 -5.85
N PHE A 35 12.52 15.40 -6.49
CA PHE A 35 11.39 16.22 -6.90
C PHE A 35 10.61 16.82 -5.72
N SER A 36 10.47 16.07 -4.64
CA SER A 36 9.76 16.57 -3.47
C SER A 36 10.51 17.68 -2.76
N ASP A 37 11.85 17.67 -2.79
CA ASP A 37 12.67 18.69 -2.16
C ASP A 37 12.76 19.97 -2.99
N GLU A 38 12.83 19.86 -4.30
CA GLU A 38 13.07 21.02 -5.19
C GLU A 38 11.82 21.63 -5.80
N SER A 39 10.91 20.80 -6.35
CA SER A 39 9.81 21.31 -7.17
C SER A 39 8.69 21.92 -6.36
N LEU A 40 8.56 21.57 -5.09
CA LEU A 40 7.38 21.96 -4.36
C LEU A 40 7.61 23.06 -3.33
N LYS A 41 8.82 23.43 -2.98
CA LYS A 41 9.06 24.38 -1.87
C LYS A 41 8.01 24.19 -0.75
N ILE A 42 7.27 23.09 -0.81
CA ILE A 42 6.28 22.74 0.17
C ILE A 42 7.04 22.05 1.29
N LYS A 43 7.79 22.86 2.01
CA LYS A 43 8.46 22.50 3.26
C LYS A 43 7.48 21.90 4.28
N GLN A 44 6.24 21.75 3.91
CA GLN A 44 5.18 21.41 4.84
C GLN A 44 4.70 19.99 4.72
N ASN A 45 5.08 19.28 3.66
CA ASN A 45 4.72 17.89 3.51
C ASN A 45 5.80 17.01 4.14
N LYS A 46 6.07 17.30 5.42
CA LYS A 46 6.85 16.36 6.20
C LYS A 46 6.11 15.04 6.22
N PHE A 47 6.81 13.97 5.94
CA PHE A 47 6.26 12.64 6.09
C PHE A 47 7.21 11.76 6.91
N ASP A 48 6.66 10.71 7.50
CA ASP A 48 7.42 9.75 8.29
C ASP A 48 8.29 8.92 7.34
N LYS A 49 9.57 9.29 7.26
CA LYS A 49 10.52 8.65 6.35
C LYS A 49 10.74 7.18 6.72
N LYS A 50 10.77 6.85 8.00
CA LYS A 50 10.95 5.46 8.43
C LYS A 50 9.80 4.59 7.96
N LEU A 51 8.58 5.07 8.12
CA LEU A 51 7.40 4.36 7.63
C LEU A 51 7.42 4.25 6.11
N PHE A 52 7.71 5.35 5.41
CA PHE A 52 7.80 5.36 3.95
C PHE A 52 8.78 4.30 3.45
N ASP A 53 10.01 4.33 3.95
CA ASP A 53 11.04 3.37 3.52
C ASP A 53 10.63 1.94 3.85
N LYS A 54 10.07 1.71 5.03
CA LYS A 54 9.64 0.38 5.47
C LYS A 54 8.56 -0.20 4.55
N ILE A 55 7.52 0.56 4.24
CA ILE A 55 6.40 0.04 3.45
C ILE A 55 6.75 -0.07 1.97
N VAL A 56 7.49 0.88 1.41
CA VAL A 56 7.90 0.82 0.01
C VAL A 56 8.84 -0.36 -0.23
N LEU A 57 9.92 -0.44 0.54
CA LEU A 57 10.88 -1.54 0.40
C LEU A 57 10.25 -2.88 0.79
N GLY A 58 9.36 -2.87 1.77
CA GLY A 58 8.65 -4.06 2.19
C GLY A 58 7.77 -4.64 1.10
N VAL A 59 7.03 -3.80 0.38
CA VAL A 59 6.22 -4.25 -0.76
C VAL A 59 7.10 -4.84 -1.85
N CYS A 60 8.20 -4.17 -2.19
CA CYS A 60 9.09 -4.66 -3.24
C CYS A 60 9.79 -5.97 -2.87
N CYS A 61 10.21 -6.11 -1.61
CA CYS A 61 10.87 -7.33 -1.14
C CYS A 61 9.90 -8.51 -0.98
N ASN A 62 8.61 -8.25 -0.82
CA ASN A 62 7.58 -9.27 -0.62
C ASN A 62 6.58 -9.32 -1.77
N GLU A 63 6.96 -8.84 -2.93
CA GLU A 63 6.06 -8.65 -4.08
C GLU A 63 5.30 -9.91 -4.44
N LYS A 64 6.00 -11.04 -4.55
CA LYS A 64 5.37 -12.31 -4.92
C LYS A 64 4.36 -12.77 -3.87
N LYS A 65 4.72 -12.69 -2.61
CA LYS A 65 3.84 -13.08 -1.50
C LYS A 65 2.60 -12.20 -1.45
N ILE A 66 2.77 -10.90 -1.61
CA ILE A 66 1.68 -9.93 -1.59
C ILE A 66 0.75 -10.17 -2.78
N LYS A 67 1.31 -10.34 -3.97
CA LYS A 67 0.54 -10.66 -5.18
C LYS A 67 -0.31 -11.91 -4.98
N ASN A 68 0.28 -12.99 -4.45
CA ASN A 68 -0.43 -14.23 -4.21
C ASN A 68 -1.58 -14.05 -3.21
N LEU A 69 -1.36 -13.27 -2.15
CA LEU A 69 -2.42 -12.96 -1.18
C LEU A 69 -3.57 -12.19 -1.83
N ILE A 70 -3.26 -11.21 -2.66
CA ILE A 70 -4.28 -10.41 -3.35
C ILE A 70 -5.06 -11.29 -4.32
N GLU A 71 -4.38 -12.07 -5.15
CA GLU A 71 -5.02 -12.93 -6.14
C GLU A 71 -5.95 -13.96 -5.49
N SER A 72 -5.57 -14.49 -4.34
CA SER A 72 -6.39 -15.47 -3.63
C SER A 72 -7.72 -14.89 -3.12
N ASN A 73 -7.86 -13.57 -3.12
CA ASN A 73 -9.05 -12.87 -2.64
C ASN A 73 -9.80 -12.14 -3.73
N LEU A 74 -9.27 -12.13 -4.95
CA LEU A 74 -10.00 -11.60 -6.09
C LEU A 74 -11.00 -12.65 -6.56
N SER A 75 -12.18 -12.19 -6.98
CA SER A 75 -13.15 -13.09 -7.62
C SER A 75 -12.60 -13.56 -8.98
N GLU A 76 -13.17 -14.65 -9.51
CA GLU A 76 -12.75 -15.21 -10.80
C GLU A 76 -12.80 -14.20 -11.95
N ASN A 77 -13.63 -13.16 -11.83
CA ASN A 77 -13.77 -12.12 -12.84
C ASN A 77 -12.71 -11.03 -12.73
N TRP A 78 -11.86 -11.06 -11.70
CA TRP A 78 -10.82 -10.06 -11.50
C TRP A 78 -9.45 -10.66 -11.82
N ILE A 79 -8.71 -9.99 -12.70
CA ILE A 79 -7.35 -10.36 -13.06
C ILE A 79 -6.41 -9.32 -12.46
N TYR A 80 -5.46 -9.76 -11.66
CA TYR A 80 -4.54 -8.87 -10.93
C TYR A 80 -3.85 -7.87 -11.86
N GLU A 81 -3.38 -8.32 -13.01
CA GLU A 81 -2.66 -7.49 -13.96
C GLU A 81 -3.55 -6.43 -14.61
N ARG A 82 -4.87 -6.62 -14.58
CA ARG A 82 -5.85 -5.66 -15.12
C ARG A 82 -6.41 -4.70 -14.07
N VAL A 83 -6.10 -4.93 -12.80
CA VAL A 83 -6.48 -3.98 -11.75
C VAL A 83 -5.67 -2.71 -11.96
N ASP A 84 -6.33 -1.57 -11.81
CA ASP A 84 -5.68 -0.26 -11.95
C ASP A 84 -4.39 -0.21 -11.13
N PRO A 85 -3.25 0.26 -11.69
CA PRO A 85 -1.97 0.28 -10.96
C PRO A 85 -2.01 1.08 -9.65
N THR A 86 -2.76 2.17 -9.59
CA THR A 86 -2.93 2.92 -8.34
C THR A 86 -3.66 2.09 -7.30
N MET A 87 -4.71 1.40 -7.71
CA MET A 87 -5.46 0.50 -6.83
C MET A 87 -4.59 -0.65 -6.33
N ARG A 88 -3.81 -1.26 -7.22
CA ARG A 88 -2.85 -2.31 -6.83
C ARG A 88 -1.83 -1.79 -5.82
N ALA A 89 -1.33 -0.58 -6.03
CA ALA A 89 -0.38 0.03 -5.09
C ALA A 89 -1.00 0.20 -3.71
N ILE A 90 -2.22 0.73 -3.65
CA ILE A 90 -2.93 0.94 -2.38
C ILE A 90 -3.15 -0.39 -1.66
N ILE A 91 -3.66 -1.39 -2.38
CA ILE A 91 -3.94 -2.71 -1.79
C ILE A 91 -2.65 -3.38 -1.33
N SER A 92 -1.60 -3.33 -2.14
CA SER A 92 -0.32 -3.95 -1.81
C SER A 92 0.31 -3.36 -0.55
N LEU A 93 0.28 -2.04 -0.42
CA LEU A 93 0.79 -1.36 0.76
C LEU A 93 -0.05 -1.68 2.00
N GLY A 94 -1.37 -1.70 1.84
CA GLY A 94 -2.28 -2.09 2.92
C GLY A 94 -2.03 -3.52 3.39
N VAL A 95 -1.88 -4.45 2.46
CA VAL A 95 -1.57 -5.85 2.77
C VAL A 95 -0.24 -5.96 3.50
N PHE A 96 0.77 -5.22 3.06
CA PHE A 96 2.07 -5.23 3.73
C PHE A 96 1.94 -4.77 5.19
N GLU A 97 1.28 -3.66 5.44
CA GLU A 97 1.12 -3.16 6.82
C GLU A 97 0.29 -4.11 7.67
N LEU A 98 -0.78 -4.68 7.12
CA LEU A 98 -1.61 -5.65 7.83
C LEU A 98 -0.82 -6.92 8.22
N THR A 99 0.13 -7.31 7.39
CA THR A 99 0.91 -8.52 7.61
C THR A 99 2.09 -8.28 8.54
N PHE A 100 2.81 -7.19 8.37
CA PHE A 100 4.12 -6.99 8.99
C PHE A 100 4.18 -5.86 10.02
N CYS A 101 3.18 -4.97 10.06
CA CYS A 101 3.17 -3.83 10.98
C CYS A 101 2.13 -4.03 12.08
N ARG A 102 2.38 -5.00 12.94
CA ARG A 102 1.40 -5.44 13.93
C ARG A 102 1.15 -4.44 15.06
N ASN A 103 2.05 -3.49 15.27
CA ASN A 103 1.86 -2.46 16.29
C ASN A 103 0.79 -1.43 15.92
N THR A 104 0.44 -1.35 14.63
CA THR A 104 -0.63 -0.47 14.18
C THR A 104 -1.93 -1.28 14.11
N PRO A 105 -3.02 -0.83 14.75
CA PRO A 105 -4.29 -1.54 14.69
C PRO A 105 -4.77 -1.68 13.24
N HIS A 106 -5.33 -2.84 12.92
CA HIS A 106 -5.79 -3.12 11.55
C HIS A 106 -6.84 -2.14 11.06
N LYS A 107 -7.73 -1.70 11.95
CA LYS A 107 -8.76 -0.71 11.59
C LYS A 107 -8.16 0.61 11.14
N VAL A 108 -7.07 1.03 11.79
CA VAL A 108 -6.36 2.25 11.42
C VAL A 108 -5.73 2.08 10.03
N ILE A 109 -5.07 0.94 9.79
CA ILE A 109 -4.43 0.66 8.49
C ILE A 109 -5.48 0.70 7.38
N ILE A 110 -6.57 -0.03 7.54
CA ILE A 110 -7.62 -0.11 6.52
C ILE A 110 -8.22 1.27 6.27
N ASN A 111 -8.56 2.01 7.34
CA ASN A 111 -9.15 3.34 7.20
C ASN A 111 -8.21 4.31 6.49
N GLU A 112 -6.91 4.24 6.77
CA GLU A 112 -5.93 5.12 6.13
C GLU A 112 -5.85 4.86 4.63
N TYR A 113 -5.79 3.59 4.20
CA TYR A 113 -5.71 3.26 2.78
C TYR A 113 -7.03 3.50 2.05
N VAL A 114 -8.16 3.29 2.70
CA VAL A 114 -9.47 3.64 2.12
C VAL A 114 -9.58 5.16 1.93
N SER A 115 -9.12 5.93 2.90
CA SER A 115 -9.11 7.40 2.80
C SER A 115 -8.21 7.87 1.65
N ILE A 116 -7.04 7.28 1.50
CA ILE A 116 -6.14 7.58 0.36
C ILE A 116 -6.83 7.21 -0.95
N ALA A 117 -7.48 6.07 -1.01
CA ALA A 117 -8.21 5.65 -2.20
C ALA A 117 -9.29 6.65 -2.59
N GLY A 118 -9.94 7.29 -1.63
CA GLY A 118 -10.93 8.32 -1.86
C GLY A 118 -10.41 9.56 -2.59
N LEU A 119 -9.08 9.77 -2.61
CA LEU A 119 -8.47 10.84 -3.38
C LEU A 119 -8.39 10.53 -4.88
N PHE A 120 -8.50 9.26 -5.26
CA PHE A 120 -8.30 8.81 -6.63
C PHE A 120 -9.55 8.18 -7.24
N PHE A 121 -10.44 7.61 -6.43
CA PHE A 121 -11.53 6.76 -6.89
C PHE A 121 -12.86 7.16 -6.25
N ASP A 122 -13.96 6.68 -6.84
CA ASP A 122 -15.31 6.87 -6.32
C ASP A 122 -15.65 5.89 -5.17
N ASN A 123 -16.84 6.02 -4.62
CA ASN A 123 -17.27 5.25 -3.47
C ASN A 123 -17.33 3.73 -3.73
N SER A 124 -17.66 3.31 -4.94
CA SER A 124 -17.72 1.88 -5.25
C SER A 124 -16.33 1.25 -5.22
N ASN A 125 -15.34 1.96 -5.70
CA ASN A 125 -13.94 1.50 -5.69
C ASN A 125 -13.33 1.54 -4.29
N THR A 126 -13.64 2.55 -3.48
CA THR A 126 -13.18 2.59 -2.09
C THR A 126 -13.82 1.47 -1.26
N GLY A 127 -15.08 1.15 -1.54
CA GLY A 127 -15.76 0.00 -0.92
C GLY A 127 -15.11 -1.32 -1.29
N PHE A 128 -14.69 -1.48 -2.54
CA PHE A 128 -13.96 -2.66 -3.00
C PHE A 128 -12.64 -2.82 -2.24
N ILE A 129 -11.87 -1.73 -2.10
CA ILE A 129 -10.60 -1.75 -1.37
C ILE A 129 -10.83 -2.10 0.10
N ASN A 130 -11.82 -1.47 0.72
CA ASN A 130 -12.16 -1.78 2.11
C ASN A 130 -12.49 -3.27 2.29
N GLY A 131 -13.32 -3.81 1.40
CA GLY A 131 -13.72 -5.21 1.45
C GLY A 131 -12.55 -6.18 1.29
N ILE A 132 -11.67 -5.91 0.31
CA ILE A 132 -10.54 -6.80 0.06
C ILE A 132 -9.53 -6.76 1.22
N LEU A 133 -9.24 -5.58 1.78
CA LEU A 133 -8.33 -5.46 2.91
C LEU A 133 -8.90 -6.13 4.17
N ASP A 134 -10.19 -5.97 4.42
CA ASP A 134 -10.84 -6.62 5.56
C ASP A 134 -10.82 -8.14 5.44
N ASN A 135 -11.12 -8.67 4.26
CA ASN A 135 -11.09 -10.11 4.00
C ASN A 135 -9.66 -10.68 4.12
N LEU A 136 -8.67 -9.95 3.59
CA LEU A 136 -7.27 -10.35 3.70
C LEU A 136 -6.81 -10.37 5.16
N TYR A 137 -7.20 -9.38 5.94
CA TYR A 137 -6.86 -9.32 7.36
C TYR A 137 -7.42 -10.54 8.10
N LYS A 138 -8.67 -10.90 7.85
CA LYS A 138 -9.28 -12.07 8.48
C LYS A 138 -8.51 -13.34 8.15
N LYS A 139 -8.09 -13.53 6.92
CA LYS A 139 -7.30 -14.69 6.51
C LYS A 139 -5.91 -14.72 7.15
N ILE A 140 -5.25 -13.57 7.22
CA ILE A 140 -3.96 -13.45 7.88
C ILE A 140 -4.08 -13.88 9.35
N ARG A 141 -5.13 -13.42 10.04
CA ARG A 141 -5.37 -13.76 11.44
C ARG A 141 -5.68 -15.25 11.65
N ILE A 142 -6.45 -15.86 10.76
CA ILE A 142 -6.73 -17.30 10.83
C ILE A 142 -5.43 -18.10 10.70
N ASN A 143 -4.56 -17.74 9.75
CA ASN A 143 -3.30 -18.42 9.56
C ASN A 143 -2.38 -18.27 10.77
N GLU A 144 -2.37 -17.12 11.42
CA GLU A 144 -1.59 -16.90 12.65
C GLU A 144 -2.04 -17.80 13.80
N ARG A 145 -3.36 -17.99 13.94
CA ARG A 145 -3.91 -18.86 14.99
C ARG A 145 -3.57 -20.32 14.80
N LYS A 146 -3.23 -20.73 13.58
CA LYS A 146 -2.87 -22.12 13.25
C LYS A 146 -1.38 -22.41 13.45
N LEU A 147 -0.56 -21.41 13.70
CA LEU A 147 0.87 -21.62 13.94
C LEU A 147 1.08 -22.15 15.35
N PRO A 148 1.77 -23.28 15.52
CA PRO A 148 2.12 -23.76 16.85
C PRO A 148 3.13 -22.79 17.47
N TYR A 149 2.88 -22.45 18.71
CA TYR A 149 3.83 -21.65 19.50
C TYR A 149 4.94 -22.53 20.04
#